data_af65bc1bfd36649cb9cfba172628aa88
#
_entry.id   af65bc1bfd36649cb9cfba172628aa88
#
_cell.length_a   1.000
_cell.length_b   1.000
_cell.length_c   1.000
_cell.angle_alpha   90.00
_cell.angle_beta   90.00
_cell.angle_gamma   90.00
#
_symmetry.space_group_name_H-M   'P 1'
#
loop_
_entity.id
_entity.type
_entity.pdbx_description
1 polymer ?
#
loop_
_entity_poly.entity_id
_entity_poly.type
_entity_poly.pdbx_seq_one_letter_code
_entity_poly.pdbx_strand_id
1 'polypeptide(L)'
;MAGKKKRGGGEGEHENSERWLLTYADMITLLVAFFIMLYSMSVMNQAKFQQLAISVRSGFGQSAIGGAPTVFSRGGGTNGTPTIINSSKSTPSSSEDFVKDAKLRQDTDGLDKAYEAIKAYIQKKGLKDAMHVVRNERGVVITVMTDKMLFAPGQADLRPEELALLNTVGDVMQTAVSKNPVRVEGHTDSLPIHTERFPSNWELSTTRATTVLRYFEGRGISAKRLEAGGYADQRPITTNDSDTHRARNRRVEIVILRRY
;
A
#
# COMPACT_ATOMS: atom_id res chain seq x y z
N MET A 1 -50.71 -62.47 58.91
CA MET A 1 -50.08 -61.29 59.56
C MET A 1 -49.20 -60.54 58.58
N ALA A 2 -49.48 -59.32 58.36
CA ALA A 2 -48.95 -58.51 57.27
C ALA A 2 -47.55 -57.98 57.55
N GLY A 3 -46.63 -58.09 56.60
CA GLY A 3 -45.33 -57.45 56.59
C GLY A 3 -45.22 -56.41 55.48
N LYS A 4 -45.20 -55.16 55.87
CA LYS A 4 -45.23 -53.95 55.00
C LYS A 4 -43.83 -53.68 54.51
N LYS A 5 -43.63 -53.79 53.18
CA LYS A 5 -42.36 -53.48 52.49
C LYS A 5 -42.32 -52.00 52.11
N LYS A 6 -41.42 -51.26 52.71
CA LYS A 6 -41.15 -49.86 52.39
C LYS A 6 -40.30 -49.76 51.11
N ARG A 7 -40.82 -49.06 50.09
CA ARG A 7 -40.06 -48.64 48.90
C ARG A 7 -39.33 -47.32 49.29
N GLY A 8 -38.01 -47.37 49.27
CA GLY A 8 -37.19 -46.14 49.32
C GLY A 8 -36.92 -45.68 47.89
N GLY A 9 -37.29 -44.45 47.64
CA GLY A 9 -37.10 -43.79 46.34
C GLY A 9 -35.61 -43.49 46.09
N GLY A 10 -35.14 -43.82 44.89
CA GLY A 10 -33.93 -43.35 44.32
C GLY A 10 -34.21 -42.07 43.51
N GLU A 11 -34.17 -40.92 44.09
CA GLU A 11 -34.11 -39.63 43.47
C GLU A 11 -32.79 -38.94 43.91
N GLY A 12 -31.72 -39.09 43.13
CA GLY A 12 -30.45 -38.46 43.52
C GLY A 12 -29.29 -38.57 42.56
N GLU A 13 -29.45 -39.24 41.44
CA GLU A 13 -28.30 -39.48 40.52
C GLU A 13 -28.33 -38.69 39.19
N HIS A 14 -29.41 -37.96 38.90
CA HIS A 14 -29.49 -37.19 37.63
C HIS A 14 -28.96 -35.74 37.70
N GLU A 15 -28.74 -35.17 38.89
CA GLU A 15 -28.29 -33.79 39.02
C GLU A 15 -26.81 -33.54 38.82
N ASN A 16 -25.98 -34.60 38.87
CA ASN A 16 -24.50 -34.44 38.78
C ASN A 16 -23.92 -34.66 37.37
N SER A 17 -24.67 -35.27 36.47
CA SER A 17 -24.14 -35.59 35.11
C SER A 17 -24.10 -34.41 34.16
N GLU A 18 -24.83 -33.32 34.43
CA GLU A 18 -24.91 -32.15 33.54
C GLU A 18 -24.08 -30.93 34.00
N ARG A 19 -23.42 -31.02 35.16
CA ARG A 19 -22.60 -29.92 35.70
C ARG A 19 -21.42 -29.51 34.79
N TRP A 20 -20.88 -30.49 34.03
CA TRP A 20 -19.83 -30.23 33.07
C TRP A 20 -20.33 -29.34 31.90
N LEU A 21 -21.63 -29.41 31.58
CA LEU A 21 -22.25 -28.63 30.50
C LEU A 21 -22.30 -27.15 30.85
N LEU A 22 -22.49 -26.80 32.12
CA LEU A 22 -22.43 -25.43 32.62
C LEU A 22 -21.02 -24.84 32.51
N THR A 23 -19.99 -25.60 32.87
CA THR A 23 -18.60 -25.15 32.74
C THR A 23 -18.18 -25.06 31.27
N TYR A 24 -18.65 -25.96 30.43
CA TYR A 24 -18.41 -25.92 28.98
C TYR A 24 -19.09 -24.72 28.33
N ALA A 25 -20.35 -24.42 28.69
CA ALA A 25 -21.06 -23.25 28.20
C ALA A 25 -20.39 -21.94 28.61
N ASP A 26 -19.88 -21.84 29.83
CA ASP A 26 -19.14 -20.68 30.33
C ASP A 26 -17.83 -20.48 29.55
N MET A 27 -17.07 -21.54 29.30
CA MET A 27 -15.85 -21.45 28.50
C MET A 27 -16.13 -21.02 27.05
N ILE A 28 -17.22 -21.51 26.42
CA ILE A 28 -17.57 -21.11 25.05
C ILE A 28 -18.01 -19.66 25.03
N THR A 29 -18.81 -19.20 25.98
CA THR A 29 -19.25 -17.80 26.04
C THR A 29 -18.09 -16.84 26.24
N LEU A 30 -17.12 -17.18 27.09
CA LEU A 30 -15.90 -16.40 27.26
C LEU A 30 -15.03 -16.39 26.00
N LEU A 31 -14.93 -17.52 25.29
CA LEU A 31 -14.18 -17.61 24.04
C LEU A 31 -14.82 -16.80 22.93
N VAL A 32 -16.14 -16.85 22.81
CA VAL A 32 -16.90 -16.01 21.85
C VAL A 32 -16.77 -14.53 22.20
N ALA A 33 -16.90 -14.16 23.45
CA ALA A 33 -16.70 -12.77 23.89
C ALA A 33 -15.28 -12.26 23.57
N PHE A 34 -14.27 -13.10 23.78
CA PHE A 34 -12.89 -12.80 23.42
C PHE A 34 -12.72 -12.59 21.91
N PHE A 35 -13.29 -13.44 21.06
CA PHE A 35 -13.25 -13.27 19.61
C PHE A 35 -14.01 -12.03 19.14
N ILE A 36 -15.16 -11.71 19.74
CA ILE A 36 -15.89 -10.47 19.43
C ILE A 36 -15.04 -9.24 19.80
N MET A 37 -14.34 -9.29 20.94
CA MET A 37 -13.43 -8.21 21.35
C MET A 37 -12.26 -8.05 20.38
N LEU A 38 -11.61 -9.16 19.97
CA LEU A 38 -10.54 -9.13 18.98
C LEU A 38 -11.04 -8.65 17.60
N TYR A 39 -12.22 -9.08 17.18
CA TYR A 39 -12.84 -8.62 15.94
C TYR A 39 -13.15 -7.12 15.98
N SER A 40 -13.70 -6.63 17.09
CA SER A 40 -13.95 -5.21 17.30
C SER A 40 -12.68 -4.35 17.27
N MET A 41 -11.56 -4.87 17.78
CA MET A 41 -10.25 -4.21 17.69
C MET A 41 -9.65 -4.32 16.28
N SER A 42 -9.91 -5.40 15.55
CA SER A 42 -9.40 -5.62 14.20
C SER A 42 -10.01 -4.66 13.17
N VAL A 43 -11.23 -4.18 13.40
CA VAL A 43 -11.93 -3.20 12.53
C VAL A 43 -11.56 -1.76 12.90
N MET A 44 -10.80 -1.57 13.99
CA MET A 44 -10.41 -0.23 14.42
C MET A 44 -9.39 0.36 13.45
N ASN A 45 -9.85 1.33 12.67
CA ASN A 45 -9.08 2.08 11.69
C ASN A 45 -7.78 2.60 12.33
N GLN A 46 -6.62 2.30 11.73
CA GLN A 46 -5.28 2.70 12.24
C GLN A 46 -5.21 4.19 12.63
N ALA A 47 -5.97 5.04 11.95
CA ALA A 47 -6.07 6.46 12.25
C ALA A 47 -6.69 6.75 13.65
N LYS A 48 -7.70 5.97 14.08
CA LYS A 48 -8.32 6.12 15.41
C LYS A 48 -7.43 5.59 16.53
N PHE A 49 -6.67 4.52 16.27
CA PHE A 49 -5.70 4.00 17.23
C PHE A 49 -4.55 4.98 17.47
N GLN A 50 -4.06 5.64 16.43
CA GLN A 50 -3.05 6.70 16.56
C GLN A 50 -3.57 7.90 17.36
N GLN A 51 -4.83 8.31 17.16
CA GLN A 51 -5.44 9.37 17.95
C GLN A 51 -5.57 9.02 19.43
N LEU A 52 -5.94 7.78 19.76
CA LEU A 52 -6.00 7.30 21.14
C LEU A 52 -4.61 7.22 21.78
N ALA A 53 -3.61 6.71 21.05
CA ALA A 53 -2.22 6.64 21.53
C ALA A 53 -1.64 8.02 21.82
N ILE A 54 -1.96 9.02 20.99
CA ILE A 54 -1.56 10.42 21.21
C ILE A 54 -2.28 11.02 22.42
N SER A 55 -3.57 10.77 22.59
CA SER A 55 -4.36 11.28 23.70
C SER A 55 -3.91 10.70 25.06
N VAL A 56 -3.59 9.40 25.08
CA VAL A 56 -3.05 8.74 26.27
C VAL A 56 -1.64 9.26 26.60
N ARG A 57 -0.80 9.45 25.58
CA ARG A 57 0.56 9.99 25.77
C ARG A 57 0.56 11.44 26.24
N SER A 58 -0.38 12.26 25.78
CA SER A 58 -0.53 13.65 26.26
C SER A 58 -1.12 13.73 27.66
N GLY A 59 -1.96 12.75 28.04
CA GLY A 59 -2.57 12.70 29.39
C GLY A 59 -1.64 12.15 30.49
N PHE A 60 -0.72 11.24 30.13
CA PHE A 60 0.14 10.56 31.11
C PHE A 60 1.63 10.91 31.00
N GLY A 61 2.08 11.56 29.93
CA GLY A 61 3.51 11.70 29.61
C GLY A 61 4.19 13.01 29.97
N GLN A 62 3.48 14.02 30.50
CA GLN A 62 4.09 15.36 30.73
C GLN A 62 4.53 15.60 32.18
N SER A 63 4.39 14.65 33.09
CA SER A 63 4.73 14.86 34.49
C SER A 63 6.04 14.21 34.97
N ALA A 64 6.79 13.50 34.14
CA ALA A 64 7.88 12.65 34.65
C ALA A 64 9.31 13.02 34.23
N ILE A 65 9.58 13.93 33.28
CA ILE A 65 10.97 14.32 32.95
C ILE A 65 11.04 15.80 32.59
N GLY A 66 11.57 16.59 33.54
CA GLY A 66 12.37 17.79 33.34
C GLY A 66 11.80 18.99 32.61
N GLY A 67 11.22 19.93 33.36
CA GLY A 67 11.52 21.35 33.20
C GLY A 67 11.21 22.07 31.90
N ALA A 68 9.95 22.47 31.66
CA ALA A 68 9.66 23.73 30.99
C ALA A 68 8.34 24.32 31.53
N PRO A 69 8.24 25.64 31.75
CA PRO A 69 7.14 26.23 32.49
C PRO A 69 5.88 26.23 31.62
N THR A 70 4.86 25.56 32.09
CA THR A 70 3.47 25.78 31.64
C THR A 70 3.07 27.20 32.06
N VAL A 71 2.93 28.08 31.10
CA VAL A 71 2.34 29.40 31.31
C VAL A 71 0.84 29.19 31.56
N PHE A 72 0.47 28.94 32.81
CA PHE A 72 -0.87 29.15 33.30
C PHE A 72 -1.06 30.68 33.42
N SER A 73 -1.57 31.30 32.38
CA SER A 73 -2.09 32.65 32.50
C SER A 73 -3.34 32.62 33.40
N ARG A 74 -3.17 32.97 34.66
CA ARG A 74 -4.26 33.18 35.62
C ARG A 74 -4.79 34.59 35.37
N GLY A 75 -5.75 34.70 34.43
CA GLY A 75 -6.61 35.89 34.31
C GLY A 75 -7.90 35.62 35.04
N GLY A 76 -8.16 36.36 36.12
CA GLY A 76 -9.41 36.29 36.85
C GLY A 76 -10.58 36.87 36.02
N GLY A 77 -11.77 36.28 36.12
CA GLY A 77 -13.00 36.78 35.51
C GLY A 77 -14.03 35.67 35.30
N THR A 78 -15.02 35.67 36.13
CA THR A 78 -16.31 35.01 36.19
C THR A 78 -16.88 34.39 34.89
N ASN A 79 -17.43 33.16 35.03
CA ASN A 79 -18.44 32.51 34.18
C ASN A 79 -18.04 32.24 32.73
N GLY A 80 -17.41 31.09 32.48
CA GLY A 80 -17.19 30.56 31.13
C GLY A 80 -17.10 29.05 31.18
N THR A 81 -18.05 28.39 30.56
CA THR A 81 -18.00 26.97 30.16
C THR A 81 -16.63 26.60 29.57
N PRO A 82 -16.07 25.42 29.86
CA PRO A 82 -14.81 24.99 29.26
C PRO A 82 -15.05 24.78 27.76
N THR A 83 -14.61 25.73 26.95
CA THR A 83 -14.51 25.56 25.52
C THR A 83 -13.41 24.56 25.29
N ILE A 84 -13.78 23.34 24.92
CA ILE A 84 -12.86 22.35 24.36
C ILE A 84 -12.41 22.91 23.02
N ILE A 85 -11.28 23.61 23.00
CA ILE A 85 -10.59 23.97 21.76
C ILE A 85 -10.10 22.66 21.17
N ASN A 86 -10.85 22.16 20.20
CA ASN A 86 -10.47 21.00 19.40
C ASN A 86 -9.31 21.41 18.47
N SER A 87 -8.12 21.59 19.06
CA SER A 87 -6.89 21.91 18.36
C SER A 87 -6.13 20.63 18.09
N SER A 88 -6.71 19.75 17.23
CA SER A 88 -5.99 18.62 16.63
C SER A 88 -5.07 19.10 15.51
N LYS A 89 -4.21 20.06 15.81
CA LYS A 89 -2.99 20.30 15.07
C LYS A 89 -1.84 20.07 16.04
N SER A 90 -1.19 18.91 15.92
CA SER A 90 0.16 18.73 16.41
C SER A 90 0.98 19.90 15.85
N THR A 91 1.27 20.89 16.69
CA THR A 91 2.18 21.98 16.37
C THR A 91 3.55 21.32 16.13
N PRO A 92 4.09 21.33 14.91
CA PRO A 92 5.44 20.86 14.69
C PRO A 92 6.39 21.71 15.53
N SER A 93 7.28 21.06 16.23
CA SER A 93 8.16 21.67 17.24
C SER A 93 9.35 22.41 16.64
N SER A 94 9.51 22.38 15.29
CA SER A 94 10.57 23.10 14.60
C SER A 94 10.12 23.53 13.18
N SER A 95 10.72 24.59 12.65
CA SER A 95 10.51 25.01 11.26
C SER A 95 10.87 23.92 10.24
N GLU A 96 11.72 22.99 10.59
CA GLU A 96 12.14 21.87 9.77
C GLU A 96 11.02 20.83 9.60
N ASP A 97 10.23 20.57 10.65
CA ASP A 97 9.10 19.63 10.61
C ASP A 97 7.99 20.16 9.71
N PHE A 98 7.69 21.46 9.74
CA PHE A 98 6.73 22.09 8.82
C PHE A 98 7.16 21.95 7.35
N VAL A 99 8.44 22.17 7.07
CA VAL A 99 8.99 22.06 5.71
C VAL A 99 8.95 20.61 5.23
N LYS A 100 9.23 19.66 6.12
CA LYS A 100 9.18 18.22 5.80
C LYS A 100 7.75 17.76 5.50
N ASP A 101 6.79 18.15 6.34
CA ASP A 101 5.38 17.82 6.14
C ASP A 101 4.82 18.45 4.85
N ALA A 102 5.17 19.70 4.56
CA ALA A 102 4.76 20.35 3.31
C ALA A 102 5.34 19.64 2.08
N LYS A 103 6.61 19.22 2.13
CA LYS A 103 7.25 18.44 1.05
C LYS A 103 6.60 17.07 0.87
N LEU A 104 6.27 16.38 1.97
CA LEU A 104 5.60 15.09 1.94
C LEU A 104 4.19 15.20 1.32
N ARG A 105 3.42 16.23 1.69
CA ARG A 105 2.10 16.50 1.11
C ARG A 105 2.22 16.80 -0.38
N GLN A 106 3.14 17.66 -0.77
CA GLN A 106 3.37 18.00 -2.18
C GLN A 106 3.74 16.77 -3.02
N ASP A 107 4.57 15.88 -2.49
CA ASP A 107 4.95 14.62 -3.15
C ASP A 107 3.74 13.69 -3.30
N THR A 108 2.94 13.55 -2.23
CA THR A 108 1.72 12.76 -2.22
C THR A 108 0.70 13.27 -3.24
N ASP A 109 0.43 14.58 -3.25
CA ASP A 109 -0.51 15.22 -4.20
C ASP A 109 -0.03 15.09 -5.65
N GLY A 110 1.29 15.17 -5.88
CA GLY A 110 1.89 14.96 -7.20
C GLY A 110 1.69 13.53 -7.71
N LEU A 111 1.93 12.55 -6.85
CA LEU A 111 1.73 11.13 -7.18
C LEU A 111 0.25 10.80 -7.41
N ASP A 112 -0.68 11.40 -6.65
CA ASP A 112 -2.12 11.23 -6.86
C ASP A 112 -2.56 11.78 -8.20
N LYS A 113 -2.13 12.99 -8.55
CA LYS A 113 -2.39 13.57 -9.86
C LYS A 113 -1.83 12.71 -11.00
N ALA A 114 -0.62 12.19 -10.83
CA ALA A 114 0.00 11.31 -11.81
C ALA A 114 -0.82 10.01 -11.98
N TYR A 115 -1.23 9.38 -10.89
CA TYR A 115 -2.06 8.19 -10.90
C TYR A 115 -3.39 8.41 -11.62
N GLU A 116 -4.14 9.46 -11.26
CA GLU A 116 -5.44 9.76 -11.88
C GLU A 116 -5.32 10.14 -13.36
N ALA A 117 -4.30 10.90 -13.75
CA ALA A 117 -4.06 11.26 -15.16
C ALA A 117 -3.80 10.01 -16.02
N ILE A 118 -2.95 9.09 -15.55
CA ILE A 118 -2.64 7.86 -16.29
C ILE A 118 -3.83 6.92 -16.31
N LYS A 119 -4.56 6.78 -15.22
CA LYS A 119 -5.79 5.99 -15.13
C LYS A 119 -6.86 6.50 -16.11
N ALA A 120 -7.05 7.82 -16.17
CA ALA A 120 -7.97 8.43 -17.12
C ALA A 120 -7.55 8.18 -18.58
N TYR A 121 -6.25 8.23 -18.88
CA TYR A 121 -5.72 7.88 -20.20
C TYR A 121 -6.01 6.42 -20.57
N ILE A 122 -5.74 5.47 -19.67
CA ILE A 122 -6.02 4.05 -19.86
C ILE A 122 -7.51 3.82 -20.17
N GLN A 123 -8.40 4.48 -19.42
CA GLN A 123 -9.84 4.37 -19.61
C GLN A 123 -10.29 4.99 -20.95
N LYS A 124 -9.82 6.19 -21.27
CA LYS A 124 -10.17 6.91 -22.51
C LYS A 124 -9.74 6.15 -23.76
N LYS A 125 -8.61 5.46 -23.71
CA LYS A 125 -8.05 4.69 -24.83
C LYS A 125 -8.45 3.22 -24.84
N GLY A 126 -9.17 2.74 -23.82
CA GLY A 126 -9.58 1.33 -23.74
C GLY A 126 -8.42 0.34 -23.52
N LEU A 127 -7.31 0.78 -22.91
CA LEU A 127 -6.06 0.01 -22.80
C LEU A 127 -5.99 -0.90 -21.57
N LYS A 128 -7.12 -1.22 -20.93
CA LYS A 128 -7.16 -2.00 -19.66
C LYS A 128 -6.49 -3.37 -19.73
N ASP A 129 -6.48 -4.00 -20.90
CA ASP A 129 -5.86 -5.33 -21.10
C ASP A 129 -4.36 -5.28 -21.41
N ALA A 130 -3.82 -4.09 -21.65
CA ALA A 130 -2.43 -3.90 -22.06
C ALA A 130 -1.65 -3.00 -21.10
N MET A 131 -2.34 -2.23 -20.27
CA MET A 131 -1.73 -1.29 -19.36
C MET A 131 -2.48 -1.21 -18.03
N HIS A 132 -1.73 -1.24 -16.92
CA HIS A 132 -2.27 -1.07 -15.59
C HIS A 132 -1.51 0.02 -14.83
N VAL A 133 -2.20 0.74 -13.95
CA VAL A 133 -1.57 1.67 -13.03
C VAL A 133 -2.01 1.35 -11.61
N VAL A 134 -1.03 1.29 -10.70
CA VAL A 134 -1.27 1.01 -9.28
C VAL A 134 -0.49 2.02 -8.45
N ARG A 135 -1.09 2.49 -7.38
CA ARG A 135 -0.40 3.26 -6.34
C ARG A 135 -0.08 2.37 -5.16
N ASN A 136 1.18 2.32 -4.76
CA ASN A 136 1.66 1.53 -3.64
C ASN A 136 2.72 2.30 -2.82
N GLU A 137 3.40 1.63 -1.90
CA GLU A 137 4.44 2.23 -1.05
C GLU A 137 5.65 2.73 -1.85
N ARG A 138 5.97 2.12 -3.00
CA ARG A 138 7.05 2.57 -3.90
C ARG A 138 6.71 3.91 -4.58
N GLY A 139 5.42 4.18 -4.80
CA GLY A 139 4.91 5.32 -5.54
C GLY A 139 3.84 4.91 -6.55
N VAL A 140 3.88 5.44 -7.78
CA VAL A 140 2.99 5.06 -8.88
C VAL A 140 3.71 4.10 -9.81
N VAL A 141 3.18 2.89 -9.94
CA VAL A 141 3.69 1.84 -10.82
C VAL A 141 2.79 1.73 -12.05
N ILE A 142 3.35 1.95 -13.21
CA ILE A 142 2.69 1.84 -14.51
C ILE A 142 3.24 0.60 -15.18
N THR A 143 2.42 -0.44 -15.31
CA THR A 143 2.75 -1.71 -15.95
C THR A 143 2.26 -1.70 -17.38
N VAL A 144 3.14 -1.92 -18.35
CA VAL A 144 2.83 -1.99 -19.78
C VAL A 144 3.22 -3.36 -20.30
N MET A 145 2.25 -4.09 -20.88
CA MET A 145 2.49 -5.39 -21.50
C MET A 145 3.30 -5.20 -22.80
N THR A 146 4.52 -5.75 -22.84
CA THR A 146 5.48 -5.45 -23.91
C THR A 146 5.02 -5.88 -25.28
N ASP A 147 4.57 -7.12 -25.42
CA ASP A 147 4.22 -7.70 -26.72
C ASP A 147 2.95 -7.11 -27.34
N LYS A 148 2.07 -6.56 -26.50
CA LYS A 148 0.85 -5.93 -26.97
C LYS A 148 1.06 -4.49 -27.42
N MET A 149 2.09 -3.81 -26.84
CA MET A 149 2.22 -2.38 -26.99
C MET A 149 3.62 -1.92 -27.40
N LEU A 150 4.64 -2.08 -26.57
CA LEU A 150 5.89 -1.33 -26.73
C LEU A 150 6.86 -1.94 -27.75
N PHE A 151 6.94 -3.27 -27.83
CA PHE A 151 7.97 -3.97 -28.59
C PHE A 151 7.39 -5.12 -29.42
N ALA A 152 8.06 -5.49 -30.50
CA ALA A 152 7.81 -6.75 -31.16
C ALA A 152 8.41 -7.93 -30.32
N PRO A 153 7.90 -9.15 -30.46
CA PRO A 153 8.45 -10.32 -29.78
C PRO A 153 9.95 -10.47 -30.04
N GLY A 154 10.73 -10.66 -28.96
CA GLY A 154 12.19 -10.76 -29.06
C GLY A 154 12.93 -9.49 -29.47
N GLN A 155 12.25 -8.36 -29.58
CA GLN A 155 12.83 -7.06 -29.94
C GLN A 155 12.85 -6.09 -28.75
N ALA A 156 13.70 -5.06 -28.86
CA ALA A 156 13.81 -3.97 -27.89
C ALA A 156 13.72 -2.59 -28.55
N ASP A 157 13.27 -2.51 -29.80
CA ASP A 157 13.04 -1.27 -30.52
C ASP A 157 11.58 -0.87 -30.36
N LEU A 158 11.34 0.40 -29.96
CA LEU A 158 9.99 0.91 -29.70
C LEU A 158 9.16 0.96 -30.99
N ARG A 159 7.92 0.55 -30.90
CA ARG A 159 6.96 0.69 -32.00
C ARG A 159 6.50 2.14 -32.12
N PRO A 160 6.56 2.74 -33.32
CA PRO A 160 6.20 4.13 -33.53
C PRO A 160 4.76 4.46 -33.10
N GLU A 161 3.81 3.53 -33.31
CA GLU A 161 2.40 3.68 -33.00
C GLU A 161 2.14 3.81 -31.49
N GLU A 162 3.04 3.29 -30.65
CA GLU A 162 2.88 3.28 -29.21
C GLU A 162 3.62 4.43 -28.49
N LEU A 163 4.29 5.28 -29.24
CA LEU A 163 4.97 6.46 -28.67
C LEU A 163 3.99 7.44 -28.00
N ALA A 164 2.72 7.47 -28.43
CA ALA A 164 1.68 8.29 -27.83
C ALA A 164 1.45 7.96 -26.36
N LEU A 165 1.57 6.68 -25.96
CA LEU A 165 1.52 6.24 -24.58
C LEU A 165 2.69 6.81 -23.78
N LEU A 166 3.91 6.61 -24.25
CA LEU A 166 5.12 7.10 -23.59
C LEU A 166 5.15 8.64 -23.54
N ASN A 167 4.58 9.32 -24.55
CA ASN A 167 4.39 10.77 -24.53
C ASN A 167 3.53 11.18 -23.34
N THR A 168 2.37 10.56 -23.16
CA THR A 168 1.46 10.87 -22.05
C THR A 168 2.12 10.65 -20.68
N VAL A 169 2.84 9.54 -20.53
CA VAL A 169 3.57 9.25 -19.30
C VAL A 169 4.68 10.30 -19.08
N GLY A 170 5.41 10.67 -20.13
CA GLY A 170 6.44 11.72 -20.08
C GLY A 170 5.87 13.09 -19.68
N ASP A 171 4.72 13.49 -20.22
CA ASP A 171 4.05 14.74 -19.87
C ASP A 171 3.64 14.75 -18.37
N VAL A 172 3.11 13.66 -17.88
CA VAL A 172 2.79 13.50 -16.44
C VAL A 172 4.06 13.61 -15.57
N MET A 173 5.17 13.00 -16.01
CA MET A 173 6.45 13.09 -15.30
C MET A 173 7.04 14.50 -15.26
N GLN A 174 6.77 15.33 -16.28
CA GLN A 174 7.21 16.73 -16.34
C GLN A 174 6.32 17.66 -15.53
N THR A 175 5.02 17.42 -15.52
CA THR A 175 4.02 18.33 -14.93
C THR A 175 3.69 17.97 -13.48
N ALA A 176 3.21 16.76 -13.22
CA ALA A 176 2.70 16.38 -11.90
C ALA A 176 3.81 15.97 -10.92
N VAL A 177 4.89 15.34 -11.42
CA VAL A 177 5.94 14.69 -10.59
C VAL A 177 7.34 15.06 -11.08
N SER A 178 7.56 16.33 -11.40
CA SER A 178 8.79 16.83 -12.03
C SER A 178 10.09 16.60 -11.23
N LYS A 179 10.00 16.29 -9.95
CA LYS A 179 11.15 16.06 -9.06
C LYS A 179 11.29 14.61 -8.59
N ASN A 180 10.35 13.74 -8.87
CA ASN A 180 10.39 12.35 -8.43
C ASN A 180 11.38 11.53 -9.26
N PRO A 181 12.15 10.62 -8.63
CA PRO A 181 12.93 9.64 -9.36
C PRO A 181 12.00 8.70 -10.14
N VAL A 182 12.47 8.22 -11.27
CA VAL A 182 11.73 7.30 -12.14
C VAL A 182 12.61 6.10 -12.45
N ARG A 183 12.09 4.91 -12.18
CA ARG A 183 12.78 3.66 -12.50
C ARG A 183 11.99 2.92 -13.57
N VAL A 184 12.69 2.50 -14.63
CA VAL A 184 12.14 1.64 -15.67
C VAL A 184 12.65 0.23 -15.44
N GLU A 185 11.74 -0.72 -15.27
CA GLU A 185 12.03 -2.12 -14.96
C GLU A 185 11.56 -3.00 -16.12
N GLY A 186 12.47 -3.77 -16.72
CA GLY A 186 12.18 -4.72 -17.80
C GLY A 186 12.05 -6.14 -17.27
N HIS A 187 11.03 -6.87 -17.73
CA HIS A 187 10.76 -8.25 -17.34
C HIS A 187 10.45 -9.11 -18.56
N THR A 188 10.82 -10.39 -18.49
CA THR A 188 10.48 -11.41 -19.48
C THR A 188 9.64 -12.52 -18.84
N ASP A 189 9.16 -13.43 -19.64
CA ASP A 189 8.71 -14.74 -19.17
C ASP A 189 9.91 -15.69 -18.96
N SER A 190 9.62 -16.94 -18.59
CA SER A 190 10.62 -17.98 -18.36
C SER A 190 11.13 -18.66 -19.62
N LEU A 191 10.58 -18.36 -20.82
CA LEU A 191 11.10 -18.93 -22.05
C LEU A 191 12.44 -18.28 -22.37
N PRO A 192 13.53 -19.08 -22.53
CA PRO A 192 14.83 -18.52 -22.80
C PRO A 192 14.88 -17.95 -24.22
N ILE A 193 15.50 -16.77 -24.36
CA ILE A 193 15.88 -16.21 -25.66
C ILE A 193 17.38 -16.44 -25.87
N HIS A 194 17.75 -16.74 -27.09
CA HIS A 194 19.14 -16.81 -27.49
C HIS A 194 19.28 -16.31 -28.95
N THR A 195 19.70 -15.07 -29.08
CA THR A 195 19.93 -14.44 -30.38
C THR A 195 21.30 -13.76 -30.37
N GLU A 196 21.83 -13.39 -31.54
CA GLU A 196 23.08 -12.62 -31.64
C GLU A 196 23.01 -11.30 -30.86
N ARG A 197 21.85 -10.64 -30.88
CA ARG A 197 21.62 -9.36 -30.18
C ARG A 197 21.33 -9.55 -28.68
N PHE A 198 20.67 -10.63 -28.32
CA PHE A 198 20.26 -10.93 -26.95
C PHE A 198 20.64 -12.34 -26.55
N PRO A 199 21.83 -12.54 -25.95
CA PRO A 199 22.27 -13.86 -25.51
C PRO A 199 21.35 -14.50 -24.44
N SER A 200 20.66 -13.69 -23.65
CA SER A 200 19.71 -14.18 -22.64
C SER A 200 18.58 -13.18 -22.37
N ASN A 201 17.63 -13.60 -21.53
CA ASN A 201 16.53 -12.74 -21.02
C ASN A 201 17.03 -11.53 -20.22
N TRP A 202 18.25 -11.59 -19.68
CA TRP A 202 18.85 -10.48 -18.96
C TRP A 202 19.15 -9.31 -19.90
N GLU A 203 19.81 -9.57 -21.02
CA GLU A 203 20.15 -8.55 -22.01
C GLU A 203 18.88 -7.97 -22.65
N LEU A 204 17.91 -8.83 -23.00
CA LEU A 204 16.65 -8.38 -23.57
C LEU A 204 15.91 -7.44 -22.62
N SER A 205 15.72 -7.85 -21.36
CA SER A 205 14.98 -7.05 -20.37
C SER A 205 15.69 -5.73 -20.05
N THR A 206 17.01 -5.76 -19.90
CA THR A 206 17.82 -4.56 -19.63
C THR A 206 17.79 -3.58 -20.79
N THR A 207 17.92 -4.10 -22.04
CA THR A 207 17.87 -3.25 -23.24
C THR A 207 16.49 -2.61 -23.41
N ARG A 208 15.39 -3.34 -23.17
CA ARG A 208 14.03 -2.81 -23.19
C ARG A 208 13.84 -1.66 -22.19
N ALA A 209 14.29 -1.87 -20.96
CA ALA A 209 14.24 -0.84 -19.92
C ALA A 209 15.04 0.41 -20.32
N THR A 210 16.26 0.20 -20.83
CA THR A 210 17.14 1.29 -21.26
C THR A 210 16.58 2.03 -22.49
N THR A 211 15.93 1.36 -23.42
CA THR A 211 15.30 1.98 -24.59
C THR A 211 14.16 2.94 -24.17
N VAL A 212 13.29 2.50 -23.25
CA VAL A 212 12.24 3.36 -22.69
C VAL A 212 12.84 4.53 -21.91
N LEU A 213 13.88 4.29 -21.09
CA LEU A 213 14.59 5.35 -20.37
C LEU A 213 15.13 6.41 -21.32
N ARG A 214 15.85 6.01 -22.39
CA ARG A 214 16.40 6.92 -23.39
C ARG A 214 15.33 7.72 -24.11
N TYR A 215 14.16 7.12 -24.33
CA TYR A 215 13.02 7.84 -24.87
C TYR A 215 12.59 8.99 -23.95
N PHE A 216 12.50 8.77 -22.64
CA PHE A 216 12.17 9.81 -21.68
C PHE A 216 13.27 10.87 -21.55
N GLU A 217 14.53 10.46 -21.58
CA GLU A 217 15.68 11.38 -21.63
C GLU A 217 15.60 12.31 -22.85
N GLY A 218 15.33 11.76 -24.04
CA GLY A 218 15.14 12.49 -25.28
C GLY A 218 13.95 13.46 -25.24
N ARG A 219 12.97 13.24 -24.36
CA ARG A 219 11.87 14.16 -24.10
C ARG A 219 12.20 15.24 -23.06
N GLY A 220 13.43 15.33 -22.59
CA GLY A 220 13.90 16.35 -21.64
C GLY A 220 13.69 16.00 -20.16
N ILE A 221 13.40 14.73 -19.82
CA ILE A 221 13.41 14.29 -18.44
C ILE A 221 14.87 14.12 -18.01
N SER A 222 15.27 14.79 -16.92
CA SER A 222 16.65 14.78 -16.46
C SER A 222 17.18 13.37 -16.19
N ALA A 223 18.33 13.02 -16.77
CA ALA A 223 19.00 11.74 -16.56
C ALA A 223 19.25 11.43 -15.07
N LYS A 224 19.46 12.45 -14.23
CA LYS A 224 19.64 12.29 -12.77
C LYS A 224 18.43 11.70 -12.07
N ARG A 225 17.26 11.72 -12.71
CA ARG A 225 16.01 11.16 -12.19
C ARG A 225 15.75 9.74 -12.71
N LEU A 226 16.45 9.30 -13.74
CA LEU A 226 16.14 8.09 -14.49
C LEU A 226 17.05 6.95 -14.09
N GLU A 227 16.46 5.80 -13.82
CA GLU A 227 17.12 4.54 -13.55
C GLU A 227 16.53 3.45 -14.46
N ALA A 228 17.35 2.54 -14.99
CA ALA A 228 16.88 1.38 -15.73
C ALA A 228 17.41 0.09 -15.09
N GLY A 229 16.57 -0.94 -15.02
CA GLY A 229 16.93 -2.26 -14.53
C GLY A 229 16.26 -3.36 -15.32
N GLY A 230 17.01 -4.41 -15.69
CA GLY A 230 16.48 -5.64 -16.26
C GLY A 230 16.45 -6.73 -15.20
N TYR A 231 15.35 -7.45 -15.13
CA TYR A 231 15.15 -8.52 -14.14
C TYR A 231 14.90 -9.89 -14.78
N ALA A 232 14.99 -9.99 -16.09
CA ALA A 232 14.69 -11.23 -16.80
C ALA A 232 13.35 -11.83 -16.33
N ASP A 233 13.30 -13.12 -16.06
CA ASP A 233 12.17 -13.88 -15.53
C ASP A 233 12.16 -13.98 -13.98
N GLN A 234 13.07 -13.29 -13.29
CA GLN A 234 13.29 -13.46 -11.85
C GLN A 234 12.23 -12.81 -10.95
N ARG A 235 11.37 -11.95 -11.54
CA ARG A 235 10.29 -11.26 -10.81
C ARG A 235 8.95 -11.43 -11.52
N PRO A 236 8.41 -12.66 -11.57
CA PRO A 236 7.12 -12.91 -12.22
C PRO A 236 5.97 -12.33 -11.39
N ILE A 237 4.93 -11.80 -12.06
CA ILE A 237 3.68 -11.38 -11.41
C ILE A 237 2.61 -12.47 -11.46
N THR A 238 2.82 -13.52 -12.25
CA THR A 238 1.99 -14.71 -12.33
C THR A 238 2.86 -15.92 -12.68
N THR A 239 2.31 -17.13 -12.56
CA THR A 239 2.99 -18.35 -13.02
C THR A 239 3.32 -18.31 -14.52
N ASN A 240 4.30 -19.10 -14.95
CA ASN A 240 4.68 -19.19 -16.38
C ASN A 240 4.09 -20.41 -17.09
N ASP A 241 2.98 -20.95 -16.59
CA ASP A 241 2.35 -22.21 -17.00
C ASP A 241 1.52 -22.13 -18.30
N SER A 242 1.08 -20.94 -18.67
CA SER A 242 0.27 -20.70 -19.86
C SER A 242 0.78 -19.51 -20.68
N ASP A 243 0.43 -19.45 -21.99
CA ASP A 243 0.79 -18.31 -22.85
C ASP A 243 0.21 -17.00 -22.32
N THR A 244 -0.99 -17.06 -21.76
CA THR A 244 -1.66 -15.89 -21.16
C THR A 244 -0.88 -15.39 -19.93
N HIS A 245 -0.41 -16.29 -19.10
CA HIS A 245 0.37 -15.92 -17.92
C HIS A 245 1.76 -15.42 -18.33
N ARG A 246 2.43 -16.10 -19.26
CA ARG A 246 3.71 -15.62 -19.82
C ARG A 246 3.60 -14.23 -20.43
N ALA A 247 2.52 -13.96 -21.16
CA ALA A 247 2.28 -12.64 -21.73
C ALA A 247 2.15 -11.53 -20.68
N ARG A 248 1.64 -11.83 -19.49
CA ARG A 248 1.60 -10.88 -18.35
C ARG A 248 2.99 -10.64 -17.75
N ASN A 249 3.85 -11.66 -17.74
CA ASN A 249 5.21 -11.54 -17.24
C ASN A 249 6.09 -10.72 -18.18
N ARG A 250 5.86 -10.78 -19.51
CA ARG A 250 6.55 -9.93 -20.50
C ARG A 250 6.04 -8.50 -20.43
N ARG A 251 6.64 -7.69 -19.55
CA ARG A 251 6.20 -6.33 -19.25
C ARG A 251 7.36 -5.37 -19.04
N VAL A 252 7.07 -4.10 -19.16
CA VAL A 252 7.90 -3.02 -18.62
C VAL A 252 7.11 -2.30 -17.53
N GLU A 253 7.72 -2.09 -16.37
CA GLU A 253 7.18 -1.27 -15.31
C GLU A 253 7.90 0.09 -15.29
N ILE A 254 7.12 1.16 -15.31
CA ILE A 254 7.61 2.52 -15.14
C ILE A 254 7.17 2.95 -13.74
N VAL A 255 8.13 3.08 -12.84
CA VAL A 255 7.89 3.35 -11.43
C VAL A 255 8.27 4.79 -11.13
N ILE A 256 7.29 5.62 -10.85
CA ILE A 256 7.48 6.98 -10.33
C ILE A 256 7.63 6.86 -8.82
N LEU A 257 8.85 6.97 -8.32
CA LEU A 257 9.19 6.73 -6.93
C LEU A 257 8.78 7.90 -6.03
N ARG A 258 8.43 7.58 -4.79
CA ARG A 258 8.30 8.60 -3.73
C ARG A 258 9.66 9.26 -3.45
N ARG A 259 9.62 10.49 -3.00
CA ARG A 259 10.83 11.24 -2.59
C ARG A 259 11.03 11.22 -1.08
N TYR A 260 9.98 10.97 -0.31
CA TYR A 260 9.96 11.03 1.15
C TYR A 260 9.14 9.89 1.74
#